data_fb2331191b81107f65e6950e44522394
#
_entry.id   fb2331191b81107f65e6950e44522394
#
_cell.length_a   1.000
_cell.length_b   1.000
_cell.length_c   1.000
_cell.angle_alpha   90.00
_cell.angle_beta   90.00
_cell.angle_gamma   90.00
#
_symmetry.space_group_name_H-M   'P 1'
#
loop_
_entity.id
_entity.type
_entity.pdbx_description
1 polymer ?
#
loop_
_entity_poly.entity_id
_entity_poly.type
_entity_poly.pdbx_seq_one_letter_code
_entity_poly.pdbx_strand_id
1 'polypeptide(L)'
;ENRAVLEKSFIIPYIGEDLLNRLTEKDRFYALCAEVGVPVPRTVVFDASADGDDPATVTLPFPFPVVAKPASSAAYHYADFPGKQKVFFLRDATELRATLAAVQSSRYEGKLLIQETIPGDDTSMRILTTYSDRDGKVRFASFGQTLLEDMRPMGVGNPLAIASRTDETIVTEAARLLEAVGYTGFANFDIKLDERDGSFRFFEVNTRCGRNTYYMSLGGQNFVELIVREFLLGETIDY
;
A
#
# COMPACT_ATOMS: atom_id res chain seq x y z
N GLU A 1 9.09 -16.58 11.17
CA GLU A 1 9.89 -17.33 12.19
C GLU A 1 9.74 -18.84 12.02
N ASN A 2 8.54 -19.39 11.80
CA ASN A 2 8.31 -20.83 11.76
C ASN A 2 8.29 -21.43 10.34
N ARG A 3 8.67 -20.67 9.32
CA ARG A 3 8.57 -21.10 7.91
C ARG A 3 9.26 -22.42 7.64
N ALA A 4 10.51 -22.58 8.05
CA ALA A 4 11.29 -23.79 7.83
C ALA A 4 10.70 -25.06 8.48
N VAL A 5 9.90 -24.90 9.55
CA VAL A 5 9.19 -26.00 10.19
C VAL A 5 7.91 -26.35 9.40
N LEU A 6 7.19 -25.31 8.95
CA LEU A 6 5.93 -25.48 8.22
C LEU A 6 6.15 -26.03 6.81
N GLU A 7 7.21 -25.63 6.12
CA GLU A 7 7.56 -26.12 4.77
C GLU A 7 7.82 -27.64 4.69
N LYS A 8 8.04 -28.31 5.83
CA LYS A 8 8.12 -29.76 5.87
C LYS A 8 6.79 -30.46 5.57
N SER A 9 5.67 -29.77 5.76
CA SER A 9 4.33 -30.34 5.64
C SER A 9 3.39 -29.51 4.78
N PHE A 10 3.76 -28.27 4.44
CA PHE A 10 2.91 -27.32 3.73
C PHE A 10 3.67 -26.67 2.57
N ILE A 11 2.98 -26.42 1.49
CA ILE A 11 3.42 -25.49 0.45
C ILE A 11 3.06 -24.08 0.93
N ILE A 12 4.04 -23.18 0.99
CA ILE A 12 3.86 -21.80 1.44
C ILE A 12 4.11 -20.86 0.25
N PRO A 13 3.09 -20.56 -0.56
CA PRO A 13 3.22 -19.69 -1.73
C PRO A 13 3.26 -18.21 -1.30
N TYR A 14 4.31 -17.82 -0.57
CA TYR A 14 4.43 -16.50 0.02
C TYR A 14 5.90 -16.04 0.04
N ILE A 15 6.11 -14.74 -0.10
CA ILE A 15 7.44 -14.12 -0.08
C ILE A 15 8.17 -14.28 1.25
N GLY A 16 9.48 -14.09 1.24
CA GLY A 16 10.32 -14.06 2.46
C GLY A 16 10.09 -12.81 3.31
N GLU A 17 10.49 -12.88 4.57
CA GLU A 17 10.28 -11.82 5.58
C GLU A 17 10.95 -10.49 5.19
N ASP A 18 12.16 -10.53 4.65
CA ASP A 18 12.87 -9.31 4.24
C ASP A 18 12.13 -8.55 3.14
N LEU A 19 11.62 -9.27 2.13
CA LEU A 19 10.84 -8.66 1.07
C LEU A 19 9.46 -8.20 1.58
N LEU A 20 8.85 -8.97 2.48
CA LEU A 20 7.62 -8.57 3.15
C LEU A 20 7.79 -7.22 3.84
N ASN A 21 8.83 -7.07 4.66
CA ASN A 21 9.10 -5.82 5.39
C ASN A 21 9.41 -4.65 4.44
N ARG A 22 10.16 -4.89 3.36
CA ARG A 22 10.43 -3.85 2.35
C ARG A 22 9.18 -3.34 1.67
N LEU A 23 8.17 -4.18 1.47
CA LEU A 23 6.94 -3.82 0.78
C LEU A 23 5.84 -3.29 1.72
N THR A 24 5.80 -3.74 2.98
CA THR A 24 4.72 -3.35 3.90
C THR A 24 5.05 -2.15 4.78
N GLU A 25 6.33 -1.86 5.01
CA GLU A 25 6.77 -0.61 5.65
C GLU A 25 6.74 0.52 4.62
N LYS A 26 5.86 1.50 4.83
CA LYS A 26 5.53 2.52 3.81
C LYS A 26 6.72 3.37 3.38
N ASP A 27 7.64 3.69 4.29
CA ASP A 27 8.86 4.43 3.96
C ASP A 27 9.79 3.63 3.04
N ARG A 28 9.93 2.33 3.29
CA ARG A 28 10.72 1.41 2.45
C ARG A 28 10.04 1.16 1.11
N PHE A 29 8.73 1.00 1.11
CA PHE A 29 7.95 0.87 -0.13
C PHE A 29 8.13 2.08 -1.03
N TYR A 30 8.08 3.30 -0.48
CA TYR A 30 8.26 4.52 -1.28
C TYR A 30 9.68 4.70 -1.78
N ALA A 31 10.69 4.32 -0.98
CA ALA A 31 12.07 4.28 -1.45
C ALA A 31 12.22 3.31 -2.64
N LEU A 32 11.66 2.12 -2.53
CA LEU A 32 11.66 1.14 -3.62
C LEU A 32 10.94 1.65 -4.88
N CYS A 33 9.77 2.27 -4.72
CA CYS A 33 9.06 2.88 -5.85
C CYS A 33 9.90 3.96 -6.55
N ALA A 34 10.62 4.78 -5.78
CA ALA A 34 11.53 5.78 -6.33
C ALA A 34 12.70 5.16 -7.11
N GLU A 35 13.30 4.07 -6.60
CA GLU A 35 14.38 3.33 -7.26
C GLU A 35 13.97 2.79 -8.63
N VAL A 36 12.73 2.28 -8.75
CA VAL A 36 12.22 1.69 -9.99
C VAL A 36 11.38 2.65 -10.84
N GLY A 37 11.21 3.90 -10.39
CA GLY A 37 10.47 4.93 -11.12
C GLY A 37 8.95 4.73 -11.14
N VAL A 38 8.37 4.13 -10.09
CA VAL A 38 6.90 4.02 -9.90
C VAL A 38 6.39 5.23 -9.15
N PRO A 39 5.37 5.96 -9.67
CA PRO A 39 4.90 7.19 -9.05
C PRO A 39 4.23 6.96 -7.69
N VAL A 40 4.62 7.75 -6.70
CA VAL A 40 4.02 7.79 -5.36
C VAL A 40 3.70 9.22 -4.98
N PRO A 41 2.84 9.50 -3.98
CA PRO A 41 2.68 10.85 -3.45
C PRO A 41 4.02 11.42 -2.95
N ARG A 42 4.28 12.70 -3.18
CA ARG A 42 5.44 13.37 -2.58
C ARG A 42 5.36 13.24 -1.06
N THR A 43 6.45 12.80 -0.45
CA THR A 43 6.46 12.38 0.95
C THR A 43 7.67 12.95 1.67
N VAL A 44 7.44 13.49 2.87
CA VAL A 44 8.48 13.78 3.86
C VAL A 44 8.33 12.76 4.98
N VAL A 45 9.42 12.14 5.38
CA VAL A 45 9.46 11.22 6.51
C VAL A 45 9.85 12.00 7.75
N PHE A 46 9.08 11.84 8.82
CA PHE A 46 9.32 12.44 10.13
C PHE A 46 9.60 11.33 11.14
N ASP A 47 10.74 11.36 11.79
CA ASP A 47 11.07 10.45 12.89
C ASP A 47 10.44 10.98 14.18
N ALA A 48 9.43 10.26 14.68
CA ALA A 48 8.67 10.63 15.86
C ALA A 48 9.27 10.08 17.17
N SER A 49 10.43 9.42 17.12
CA SER A 49 11.13 8.99 18.35
C SER A 49 11.57 10.18 19.20
N ALA A 50 11.88 9.94 20.46
CA ALA A 50 12.25 10.99 21.41
C ALA A 50 13.48 11.80 20.98
N ASP A 51 14.44 11.14 20.33
CA ASP A 51 15.68 11.74 19.80
C ASP A 51 15.58 12.00 18.27
N GLY A 52 14.36 11.95 17.72
CA GLY A 52 14.08 12.09 16.29
C GLY A 52 14.01 13.56 15.82
N ASP A 53 13.15 13.80 14.83
CA ASP A 53 13.02 15.13 14.23
C ASP A 53 12.29 16.12 15.13
N ASP A 54 12.64 17.40 15.05
CA ASP A 54 11.93 18.47 15.76
C ASP A 54 10.67 18.89 14.98
N PRO A 55 9.46 18.73 15.55
CA PRO A 55 8.22 19.18 14.93
C PRO A 55 8.21 20.65 14.48
N ALA A 56 8.96 21.52 15.19
CA ALA A 56 9.00 22.96 14.89
C ALA A 56 9.75 23.28 13.59
N THR A 57 10.70 22.43 13.19
CA THR A 57 11.59 22.66 12.05
C THR A 57 11.14 22.01 10.75
N VAL A 58 10.08 21.18 10.79
CA VAL A 58 9.57 20.47 9.61
C VAL A 58 9.14 21.45 8.52
N THR A 59 9.71 21.26 7.33
CA THR A 59 9.35 21.98 6.11
C THR A 59 8.91 21.01 5.03
N LEU A 60 7.92 21.42 4.23
CA LEU A 60 7.34 20.58 3.17
C LEU A 60 7.66 21.17 1.80
N PRO A 61 8.06 20.35 0.81
CA PRO A 61 8.28 20.79 -0.57
C PRO A 61 6.98 20.81 -1.40
N PHE A 62 5.82 20.74 -0.74
CA PHE A 62 4.49 20.73 -1.35
C PHE A 62 3.49 21.50 -0.47
N PRO A 63 2.40 22.03 -1.08
CA PRO A 63 1.43 22.85 -0.36
C PRO A 63 0.51 22.03 0.54
N PHE A 64 -0.13 22.72 1.48
CA PHE A 64 -1.27 22.21 2.24
C PHE A 64 -2.55 22.21 1.37
N PRO A 65 -3.56 21.37 1.71
CA PRO A 65 -3.58 20.41 2.82
C PRO A 65 -2.67 19.21 2.60
N VAL A 66 -2.25 18.58 3.69
CA VAL A 66 -1.41 17.39 3.66
C VAL A 66 -2.02 16.25 4.47
N VAL A 67 -1.54 15.05 4.22
CA VAL A 67 -1.92 13.84 4.96
C VAL A 67 -0.73 13.36 5.77
N ALA A 68 -0.93 13.09 7.06
CA ALA A 68 0.08 12.43 7.87
C ALA A 68 -0.44 11.06 8.35
N LYS A 69 0.42 10.03 8.25
CA LYS A 69 0.08 8.66 8.65
C LYS A 69 1.32 7.92 9.16
N PRO A 70 1.18 6.94 10.08
CA PRO A 70 2.31 6.15 10.53
C PRO A 70 2.89 5.28 9.41
N ALA A 71 4.22 5.14 9.38
CA ALA A 71 4.90 4.23 8.47
C ALA A 71 4.52 2.77 8.77
N SER A 72 4.48 2.41 10.06
CA SER A 72 4.06 1.10 10.54
C SER A 72 2.74 1.19 11.32
N SER A 73 1.67 0.63 10.78
CA SER A 73 0.38 0.55 11.49
C SER A 73 0.45 -0.36 12.71
N ALA A 74 1.29 -1.40 12.68
CA ALA A 74 1.46 -2.34 13.78
C ALA A 74 2.13 -1.67 14.99
N ALA A 75 3.24 -0.96 14.78
CA ALA A 75 3.90 -0.22 15.85
C ALA A 75 3.02 0.92 16.40
N TYR A 76 2.33 1.64 15.51
CA TYR A 76 1.42 2.72 15.90
C TYR A 76 0.19 2.25 16.68
N HIS A 77 -0.19 0.99 16.57
CA HIS A 77 -1.32 0.43 17.31
C HIS A 77 -1.18 0.67 18.83
N TYR A 78 0.03 0.57 19.36
CA TYR A 78 0.34 0.71 20.78
C TYR A 78 0.56 2.16 21.25
N ALA A 79 0.65 3.11 20.34
CA ALA A 79 0.69 4.53 20.71
C ALA A 79 -0.66 4.94 21.32
N ASP A 80 -0.63 5.77 22.37
CA ASP A 80 -1.84 6.31 23.01
C ASP A 80 -1.66 7.79 23.31
N PHE A 81 -2.54 8.62 22.74
CA PHE A 81 -2.56 10.08 22.96
C PHE A 81 -3.92 10.65 22.54
N PRO A 82 -4.32 11.81 23.11
CA PRO A 82 -5.56 12.49 22.74
C PRO A 82 -5.58 12.85 21.25
N GLY A 83 -6.69 12.53 20.57
CA GLY A 83 -6.85 12.83 19.15
C GLY A 83 -6.15 11.84 18.20
N LYS A 84 -5.68 10.68 18.68
CA LYS A 84 -5.10 9.63 17.83
C LYS A 84 -6.02 9.26 16.68
N GLN A 85 -5.48 9.28 15.48
CA GLN A 85 -6.12 8.87 14.23
C GLN A 85 -5.20 7.96 13.41
N LYS A 86 -5.78 7.12 12.57
CA LYS A 86 -5.02 6.31 11.61
C LYS A 86 -4.41 7.18 10.50
N VAL A 87 -5.13 8.24 10.12
CA VAL A 87 -4.75 9.19 9.07
C VAL A 87 -5.16 10.59 9.52
N PHE A 88 -4.26 11.53 9.51
CA PHE A 88 -4.50 12.93 9.84
C PHE A 88 -4.60 13.74 8.55
N PHE A 89 -5.68 14.51 8.41
CA PHE A 89 -5.84 15.50 7.34
C PHE A 89 -5.55 16.89 7.92
N LEU A 90 -4.46 17.51 7.47
CA LEU A 90 -3.89 18.70 8.08
C LEU A 90 -3.93 19.86 7.10
N ARG A 91 -4.56 20.95 7.51
CA ARG A 91 -4.89 22.08 6.66
C ARG A 91 -3.75 23.10 6.54
N ASP A 92 -2.89 23.15 7.56
CA ASP A 92 -1.82 24.13 7.66
C ASP A 92 -0.65 23.66 8.54
N ALA A 93 0.40 24.46 8.59
CA ALA A 93 1.61 24.16 9.35
C ALA A 93 1.37 24.12 10.86
N THR A 94 0.38 24.80 11.37
CA THR A 94 0.05 24.82 12.81
C THR A 94 -0.51 23.48 13.23
N GLU A 95 -1.51 22.98 12.46
CA GLU A 95 -2.08 21.64 12.68
C GLU A 95 -1.03 20.54 12.53
N LEU A 96 -0.16 20.67 11.52
CA LEU A 96 0.93 19.71 11.31
C LEU A 96 1.84 19.64 12.54
N ARG A 97 2.40 20.77 12.98
CA ARG A 97 3.32 20.80 14.12
C ARG A 97 2.67 20.29 15.41
N ALA A 98 1.43 20.70 15.67
CA ALA A 98 0.69 20.23 16.83
C ALA A 98 0.48 18.70 16.81
N THR A 99 0.15 18.14 15.65
CA THR A 99 -0.02 16.70 15.47
C THR A 99 1.30 15.95 15.67
N LEU A 100 2.40 16.42 15.05
CA LEU A 100 3.71 15.80 15.20
C LEU A 100 4.19 15.81 16.67
N ALA A 101 4.02 16.93 17.36
CA ALA A 101 4.35 17.05 18.79
C ALA A 101 3.50 16.10 19.66
N ALA A 102 2.20 15.96 19.36
CA ALA A 102 1.32 15.03 20.07
C ALA A 102 1.74 13.57 19.88
N VAL A 103 2.09 13.19 18.63
CA VAL A 103 2.60 11.83 18.35
C VAL A 103 3.92 11.58 19.05
N GLN A 104 4.87 12.51 19.00
CA GLN A 104 6.17 12.38 19.65
C GLN A 104 6.02 12.26 21.17
N SER A 105 5.11 13.03 21.79
CA SER A 105 4.81 12.94 23.23
C SER A 105 4.18 11.61 23.65
N SER A 106 3.61 10.85 22.73
CA SER A 106 3.07 9.51 23.00
C SER A 106 4.12 8.41 23.17
N ARG A 107 5.41 8.77 23.01
CA ARG A 107 6.53 7.82 22.97
C ARG A 107 6.42 6.79 21.86
N TYR A 108 5.81 7.16 20.75
CA TYR A 108 5.80 6.35 19.55
C TYR A 108 7.21 6.32 18.95
N GLU A 109 7.86 5.16 18.99
CA GLU A 109 9.22 4.94 18.47
C GLU A 109 9.17 4.56 16.98
N GLY A 110 8.59 5.44 16.16
CA GLY A 110 8.42 5.16 14.75
C GLY A 110 8.33 6.42 13.90
N LYS A 111 8.14 6.21 12.59
CA LYS A 111 8.09 7.29 11.62
C LYS A 111 6.67 7.64 11.22
N LEU A 112 6.43 8.93 10.96
CA LEU A 112 5.25 9.43 10.26
C LEU A 112 5.62 9.79 8.82
N LEU A 113 4.75 9.48 7.90
CA LEU A 113 4.82 9.93 6.52
C LEU A 113 3.91 11.14 6.36
N ILE A 114 4.48 12.26 6.01
CA ILE A 114 3.75 13.49 5.68
C ILE A 114 3.69 13.56 4.17
N GLN A 115 2.49 13.52 3.60
CA GLN A 115 2.28 13.37 2.17
C GLN A 115 1.45 14.51 1.59
N GLU A 116 1.75 14.87 0.34
CA GLU A 116 0.84 15.72 -0.42
C GLU A 116 -0.54 15.05 -0.53
N THR A 117 -1.58 15.85 -0.46
CA THR A 117 -2.93 15.37 -0.73
C THR A 117 -3.11 15.22 -2.24
N ILE A 118 -3.39 13.99 -2.69
CA ILE A 118 -3.79 13.74 -4.06
C ILE A 118 -5.29 14.07 -4.18
N PRO A 119 -5.70 15.03 -5.04
CA PRO A 119 -7.09 15.41 -5.19
C PRO A 119 -7.96 14.27 -5.74
N GLY A 120 -9.26 14.48 -5.70
CA GLY A 120 -10.26 13.51 -6.14
C GLY A 120 -10.97 12.83 -4.98
N ASP A 121 -12.16 12.34 -5.25
CA ASP A 121 -13.01 11.60 -4.32
C ASP A 121 -12.76 10.07 -4.37
N ASP A 122 -13.70 9.29 -3.85
CA ASP A 122 -13.63 7.82 -3.86
C ASP A 122 -13.47 7.26 -5.30
N THR A 123 -14.08 7.93 -6.28
CA THR A 123 -14.03 7.47 -7.67
C THR A 123 -12.67 7.66 -8.34
N SER A 124 -11.77 8.40 -7.71
CA SER A 124 -10.36 8.51 -8.11
C SER A 124 -9.51 7.36 -7.54
N MET A 125 -10.03 6.61 -6.56
CA MET A 125 -9.34 5.44 -6.00
C MET A 125 -9.37 4.27 -6.97
N ARG A 126 -8.27 3.53 -6.98
CA ARG A 126 -8.03 2.36 -7.84
C ARG A 126 -7.50 1.22 -7.02
N ILE A 127 -7.86 0.04 -7.43
CA ILE A 127 -7.38 -1.22 -6.86
C ILE A 127 -6.78 -2.03 -7.98
N LEU A 128 -5.58 -2.51 -7.78
CA LEU A 128 -4.93 -3.42 -8.70
C LEU A 128 -4.53 -4.68 -7.94
N THR A 129 -5.08 -5.82 -8.31
CA THR A 129 -4.64 -7.12 -7.82
C THR A 129 -3.86 -7.82 -8.91
N THR A 130 -2.64 -8.24 -8.59
CA THR A 130 -1.75 -8.97 -9.50
C THR A 130 -1.44 -10.34 -8.95
N TYR A 131 -1.05 -11.26 -9.84
CA TYR A 131 -0.43 -12.53 -9.51
C TYR A 131 0.90 -12.66 -10.24
N SER A 132 1.98 -12.88 -9.47
CA SER A 132 3.30 -13.18 -10.01
C SER A 132 3.60 -14.66 -9.82
N ASP A 133 4.10 -15.31 -10.88
CA ASP A 133 4.48 -16.71 -10.87
C ASP A 133 5.77 -16.96 -10.05
N ARG A 134 6.21 -18.23 -10.01
CA ARG A 134 7.43 -18.65 -9.31
C ARG A 134 8.71 -18.01 -9.85
N ASP A 135 8.69 -17.58 -11.10
CA ASP A 135 9.81 -16.90 -11.75
C ASP A 135 9.79 -15.39 -11.50
N GLY A 136 8.83 -14.91 -10.69
CA GLY A 136 8.66 -13.50 -10.36
C GLY A 136 8.06 -12.68 -11.50
N LYS A 137 7.38 -13.30 -12.46
CA LYS A 137 6.72 -12.62 -13.57
C LYS A 137 5.26 -12.39 -13.28
N VAL A 138 4.78 -11.17 -13.49
CA VAL A 138 3.36 -10.85 -13.37
C VAL A 138 2.60 -11.52 -14.53
N ARG A 139 1.75 -12.48 -14.20
CA ARG A 139 0.99 -13.29 -15.15
C ARG A 139 -0.48 -12.91 -15.22
N PHE A 140 -0.99 -12.29 -14.18
CA PHE A 140 -2.38 -11.87 -14.12
C PHE A 140 -2.48 -10.52 -13.43
N ALA A 141 -3.38 -9.68 -13.92
CA ALA A 141 -3.73 -8.41 -13.32
C ALA A 141 -5.24 -8.17 -13.42
N SER A 142 -5.85 -7.74 -12.33
CA SER A 142 -7.23 -7.31 -12.28
C SER A 142 -7.29 -5.90 -11.72
N PHE A 143 -7.78 -4.96 -12.54
CA PHE A 143 -7.82 -3.54 -12.22
C PHE A 143 -9.26 -3.08 -12.00
N GLY A 144 -9.50 -2.35 -10.95
CA GLY A 144 -10.80 -1.84 -10.56
C GLY A 144 -10.79 -0.38 -10.16
N GLN A 145 -11.85 0.32 -10.52
CA GLN A 145 -12.17 1.65 -10.02
C GLN A 145 -13.11 1.53 -8.82
N THR A 146 -12.76 2.16 -7.71
CA THR A 146 -13.68 2.31 -6.59
C THR A 146 -14.81 3.26 -6.99
N LEU A 147 -16.05 2.85 -6.76
CA LEU A 147 -17.23 3.69 -6.96
C LEU A 147 -17.78 4.20 -5.63
N LEU A 148 -17.52 3.49 -4.54
CA LEU A 148 -17.96 3.84 -3.20
C LEU A 148 -17.03 3.19 -2.18
N GLU A 149 -16.56 3.96 -1.20
CA GLU A 149 -15.84 3.47 -0.02
C GLU A 149 -16.75 3.28 1.20
N ASP A 150 -16.27 2.52 2.17
CA ASP A 150 -16.93 2.32 3.46
C ASP A 150 -16.81 3.59 4.31
N MET A 151 -17.90 4.29 4.52
CA MET A 151 -17.97 5.54 5.27
C MET A 151 -17.88 5.36 6.79
N ARG A 152 -17.89 4.12 7.29
CA ARG A 152 -17.76 3.84 8.72
C ARG A 152 -16.34 4.12 9.20
N PRO A 153 -16.13 4.64 10.42
CA PRO A 153 -14.78 5.01 10.92
C PRO A 153 -13.74 3.88 10.82
N MET A 154 -14.17 2.62 11.00
CA MET A 154 -13.30 1.43 10.90
C MET A 154 -13.21 0.88 9.48
N GLY A 155 -14.00 1.40 8.56
CA GLY A 155 -14.12 0.95 7.18
C GLY A 155 -13.39 1.82 6.16
N VAL A 156 -13.00 3.02 6.52
CA VAL A 156 -12.33 3.99 5.63
C VAL A 156 -11.16 3.35 4.89
N GLY A 157 -11.13 3.51 3.57
CA GLY A 157 -10.15 2.90 2.67
C GLY A 157 -10.52 1.47 2.22
N ASN A 158 -11.71 0.97 2.56
CA ASN A 158 -12.21 -0.30 2.01
C ASN A 158 -13.30 -0.02 0.98
N PRO A 159 -13.15 -0.44 -0.27
CA PRO A 159 -14.18 -0.25 -1.28
C PRO A 159 -15.39 -1.17 -1.03
N LEU A 160 -16.59 -0.61 -1.17
CA LEU A 160 -17.86 -1.33 -1.13
C LEU A 160 -18.38 -1.65 -2.53
N ALA A 161 -18.08 -0.79 -3.51
CA ALA A 161 -18.45 -1.01 -4.91
C ALA A 161 -17.23 -0.74 -5.80
N ILE A 162 -16.96 -1.70 -6.70
CA ILE A 162 -15.83 -1.66 -7.63
C ILE A 162 -16.36 -1.93 -9.03
N ALA A 163 -15.95 -1.11 -9.99
CA ALA A 163 -16.16 -1.39 -11.42
C ALA A 163 -14.84 -1.85 -12.04
N SER A 164 -14.85 -2.97 -12.74
CA SER A 164 -13.70 -3.43 -13.52
C SER A 164 -13.33 -2.40 -14.58
N ARG A 165 -12.04 -2.19 -14.78
CA ARG A 165 -11.45 -1.30 -15.78
C ARG A 165 -10.25 -1.98 -16.41
N THR A 166 -9.73 -1.38 -17.47
CA THR A 166 -8.47 -1.77 -18.11
C THR A 166 -7.60 -0.51 -18.24
N ASP A 167 -6.33 -0.63 -17.87
CA ASP A 167 -5.31 0.39 -18.09
C ASP A 167 -3.94 -0.28 -18.08
N GLU A 168 -3.27 -0.26 -19.23
CA GLU A 168 -1.97 -0.91 -19.38
C GLU A 168 -0.84 -0.20 -18.62
N THR A 169 -0.97 1.10 -18.42
CA THR A 169 0.06 1.90 -17.73
C THR A 169 0.21 1.42 -16.29
N ILE A 170 -0.91 1.31 -15.56
CA ILE A 170 -0.91 0.93 -14.14
C ILE A 170 -0.42 -0.51 -13.95
N VAL A 171 -0.78 -1.40 -14.89
CA VAL A 171 -0.33 -2.81 -14.86
C VAL A 171 1.17 -2.88 -15.11
N THR A 172 1.68 -2.11 -16.08
CA THR A 172 3.11 -2.05 -16.42
C THR A 172 3.94 -1.50 -15.25
N GLU A 173 3.46 -0.45 -14.57
CA GLU A 173 4.13 0.13 -13.41
C GLU A 173 4.18 -0.85 -12.23
N ALA A 174 3.08 -1.54 -11.94
CA ALA A 174 3.05 -2.56 -10.90
C ALA A 174 3.94 -3.77 -11.24
N ALA A 175 3.92 -4.24 -12.49
CA ALA A 175 4.77 -5.32 -12.95
C ALA A 175 6.26 -4.95 -12.81
N ARG A 176 6.65 -3.74 -13.22
CA ARG A 176 8.02 -3.25 -13.06
C ARG A 176 8.48 -3.27 -11.62
N LEU A 177 7.63 -2.85 -10.67
CA LEU A 177 7.94 -2.88 -9.25
C LEU A 177 8.11 -4.32 -8.73
N LEU A 178 7.14 -5.18 -9.03
CA LEU A 178 7.12 -6.55 -8.51
C LEU A 178 8.24 -7.41 -9.11
N GLU A 179 8.49 -7.28 -10.41
CA GLU A 179 9.54 -8.02 -11.11
C GLU A 179 10.94 -7.57 -10.67
N ALA A 180 11.14 -6.26 -10.40
CA ALA A 180 12.41 -5.75 -9.90
C ALA A 180 12.84 -6.35 -8.56
N VAL A 181 11.89 -6.83 -7.75
CA VAL A 181 12.16 -7.46 -6.44
C VAL A 181 11.96 -8.97 -6.43
N GLY A 182 11.66 -9.58 -7.58
CA GLY A 182 11.38 -11.02 -7.68
C GLY A 182 10.17 -11.44 -6.84
N TYR A 183 9.12 -10.63 -6.84
CA TYR A 183 7.90 -10.91 -6.07
C TYR A 183 7.18 -12.14 -6.61
N THR A 184 6.63 -12.98 -5.73
CA THR A 184 5.83 -14.15 -6.09
C THR A 184 4.51 -14.17 -5.33
N GLY A 185 3.44 -14.66 -5.98
CA GLY A 185 2.11 -14.71 -5.40
C GLY A 185 1.28 -13.45 -5.64
N PHE A 186 0.25 -13.25 -4.81
CA PHE A 186 -0.68 -12.14 -4.94
C PHE A 186 -0.16 -10.85 -4.30
N ALA A 187 -0.26 -9.75 -5.05
CA ALA A 187 -0.13 -8.39 -4.53
C ALA A 187 -1.41 -7.60 -4.82
N ASN A 188 -1.85 -6.80 -3.85
CA ASN A 188 -3.01 -5.93 -3.96
C ASN A 188 -2.60 -4.50 -3.65
N PHE A 189 -2.66 -3.62 -4.64
CA PHE A 189 -2.25 -2.23 -4.55
C PHE A 189 -3.43 -1.31 -4.31
N ASP A 190 -3.23 -0.36 -3.42
CA ASP A 190 -4.09 0.80 -3.25
C ASP A 190 -3.45 1.99 -3.99
N ILE A 191 -4.18 2.53 -4.96
CA ILE A 191 -3.67 3.50 -5.93
C ILE A 191 -4.69 4.62 -6.08
N LYS A 192 -4.25 5.84 -6.37
CA LYS A 192 -5.15 6.94 -6.69
C LYS A 192 -4.76 7.57 -8.02
N LEU A 193 -5.76 7.85 -8.85
CA LEU A 193 -5.60 8.68 -10.03
C LEU A 193 -5.38 10.13 -9.57
N ASP A 194 -4.29 10.72 -9.97
CA ASP A 194 -4.05 12.14 -9.78
C ASP A 194 -4.64 12.91 -10.95
N GLU A 195 -5.79 13.54 -10.74
CA GLU A 195 -6.53 14.26 -11.77
C GLU A 195 -5.78 15.51 -12.29
N ARG A 196 -4.72 15.94 -11.59
CA ARG A 196 -3.91 17.10 -12.01
C ARG A 196 -3.08 16.81 -13.26
N ASP A 197 -2.61 15.56 -13.41
CA ASP A 197 -1.72 15.15 -14.49
C ASP A 197 -2.11 13.81 -15.14
N GLY A 198 -3.17 13.17 -14.67
CA GLY A 198 -3.65 11.89 -15.19
C GLY A 198 -2.79 10.69 -14.78
N SER A 199 -1.80 10.85 -13.91
CA SER A 199 -0.94 9.76 -13.47
C SER A 199 -1.55 8.99 -12.30
N PHE A 200 -1.09 7.76 -12.09
CA PHE A 200 -1.45 6.96 -10.93
C PHE A 200 -0.42 7.13 -9.82
N ARG A 201 -0.87 7.29 -8.56
CA ARG A 201 -0.03 7.36 -7.37
C ARG A 201 -0.23 6.11 -6.54
N PHE A 202 0.81 5.31 -6.36
CA PHE A 202 0.78 4.09 -5.55
C PHE A 202 0.90 4.44 -4.07
N PHE A 203 -0.09 4.05 -3.26
CA PHE A 203 -0.15 4.39 -1.84
C PHE A 203 0.41 3.30 -0.94
N GLU A 204 0.11 2.04 -1.28
CA GLU A 204 0.62 0.88 -0.57
C GLU A 204 0.41 -0.38 -1.39
N VAL A 205 1.14 -1.43 -1.01
CA VAL A 205 0.92 -2.78 -1.49
C VAL A 205 0.64 -3.72 -0.32
N ASN A 206 -0.43 -4.47 -0.45
CA ASN A 206 -0.74 -5.58 0.42
C ASN A 206 -0.20 -6.85 -0.23
N THR A 207 0.72 -7.54 0.43
CA THR A 207 1.40 -8.75 -0.08
C THR A 207 0.54 -10.00 0.01
N ARG A 208 -0.73 -9.88 -0.24
CA ARG A 208 -1.79 -10.89 -0.13
C ARG A 208 -2.99 -10.49 -0.98
N CYS A 209 -3.92 -11.42 -1.17
CA CYS A 209 -5.24 -11.09 -1.69
C CYS A 209 -5.94 -10.04 -0.81
N GLY A 210 -6.56 -9.06 -1.42
CA GLY A 210 -7.42 -8.08 -0.76
C GLY A 210 -8.75 -8.69 -0.29
N ARG A 211 -9.49 -8.01 0.59
CA ARG A 211 -10.88 -8.39 0.92
C ARG A 211 -11.80 -8.28 -0.30
N ASN A 212 -11.43 -7.45 -1.23
CA ASN A 212 -12.16 -7.12 -2.46
C ASN A 212 -11.89 -8.10 -3.62
N THR A 213 -11.10 -9.16 -3.43
CA THR A 213 -10.67 -10.08 -4.49
C THR A 213 -11.83 -10.78 -5.23
N TYR A 214 -13.02 -10.79 -4.66
CA TYR A 214 -14.19 -11.41 -5.27
C TYR A 214 -14.57 -10.79 -6.62
N TYR A 215 -14.27 -9.51 -6.87
CA TYR A 215 -14.52 -8.90 -8.18
C TYR A 215 -13.73 -9.56 -9.31
N MET A 216 -12.56 -10.16 -9.03
CA MET A 216 -11.80 -10.96 -9.99
C MET A 216 -12.60 -12.21 -10.40
N SER A 217 -13.19 -12.89 -9.41
CA SER A 217 -13.99 -14.09 -9.66
C SER A 217 -15.25 -13.77 -10.47
N LEU A 218 -15.87 -12.62 -10.25
CA LEU A 218 -16.98 -12.13 -11.08
C LEU A 218 -16.52 -11.81 -12.52
N GLY A 219 -15.27 -11.40 -12.70
CA GLY A 219 -14.63 -11.18 -14.00
C GLY A 219 -14.22 -12.47 -14.71
N GLY A 220 -14.45 -13.64 -14.10
CA GLY A 220 -14.18 -14.94 -14.71
C GLY A 220 -12.90 -15.64 -14.21
N GLN A 221 -12.09 -15.01 -13.35
CA GLN A 221 -10.86 -15.60 -12.83
C GLN A 221 -10.94 -15.89 -11.34
N ASN A 222 -11.00 -17.17 -10.98
CA ASN A 222 -10.88 -17.58 -9.59
C ASN A 222 -9.42 -17.48 -9.13
N PHE A 223 -9.15 -16.59 -8.16
CA PHE A 223 -7.78 -16.37 -7.66
C PHE A 223 -7.18 -17.61 -6.98
N VAL A 224 -7.97 -18.48 -6.36
CA VAL A 224 -7.48 -19.72 -5.74
C VAL A 224 -6.99 -20.70 -6.81
N GLU A 225 -7.62 -20.69 -7.99
CA GLU A 225 -7.22 -21.54 -9.12
C GLU A 225 -5.79 -21.28 -9.57
N LEU A 226 -5.33 -20.03 -9.59
CA LEU A 226 -3.96 -19.69 -9.97
C LEU A 226 -2.94 -20.38 -9.05
N ILE A 227 -3.17 -20.32 -7.73
CA ILE A 227 -2.30 -20.98 -6.74
C ILE A 227 -2.33 -22.50 -6.91
N VAL A 228 -3.52 -23.08 -7.08
CA VAL A 228 -3.69 -24.53 -7.24
C VAL A 228 -2.98 -25.02 -8.50
N ARG A 229 -3.21 -24.36 -9.63
CA ARG A 229 -2.59 -24.73 -10.90
C ARG A 229 -1.07 -24.71 -10.82
N GLU A 230 -0.52 -23.64 -10.29
CA GLU A 230 0.93 -23.49 -10.22
C GLU A 230 1.59 -24.38 -9.14
N PHE A 231 1.09 -24.31 -7.90
CA PHE A 231 1.78 -24.93 -6.76
C PHE A 231 1.42 -26.38 -6.51
N LEU A 232 0.21 -26.82 -6.88
CA LEU A 232 -0.23 -28.21 -6.69
C LEU A 232 -0.17 -29.01 -7.98
N LEU A 233 -0.56 -28.43 -9.13
CA LEU A 233 -0.55 -29.15 -10.41
C LEU A 233 0.72 -28.94 -11.21
N GLY A 234 1.58 -27.98 -10.82
CA GLY A 234 2.85 -27.70 -11.50
C GLY A 234 2.69 -27.07 -12.89
N GLU A 235 1.54 -26.45 -13.15
CA GLU A 235 1.25 -25.81 -14.43
C GLU A 235 1.95 -24.46 -14.55
N THR A 236 2.30 -24.09 -15.77
CA THR A 236 2.71 -22.72 -16.11
C THR A 236 1.47 -21.85 -16.22
N ILE A 237 1.52 -20.65 -15.63
CA ILE A 237 0.45 -19.68 -15.73
C ILE A 237 0.75 -18.75 -16.91
N ASP A 238 0.01 -18.90 -17.99
CA ASP A 238 0.07 -18.05 -19.18
C ASP A 238 -1.28 -17.37 -19.36
N TYR A 239 -1.30 -16.03 -19.25
CA TYR A 239 -2.45 -15.15 -19.51
C TYR A 239 -2.01 -13.97 -20.37
#